data_699d137839c2b423e28c396fe15afd03
#
_entry.id   699d137839c2b423e28c396fe15afd03
#
_cell.length_a   1.000
_cell.length_b   1.000
_cell.length_c   1.000
_cell.angle_alpha   90.00
_cell.angle_beta   90.00
_cell.angle_gamma   90.00
#
_symmetry.space_group_name_H-M   'P 1'
#
loop_
_entity.id
_entity.type
_entity.pdbx_description
1 polymer ?
#
loop_
_entity_poly.entity_id
_entity_poly.type
_entity_poly.pdbx_seq_one_letter_code
_entity_poly.pdbx_strand_id
1 'polypeptide(L)'
;FVNAEDWTGDITVHGWGGSASDTQWPGVAATKESEQIAGKDVWSFTADAGAYANIIFTNKKNGDKQTGNLKWTAGKYYVKNGWYTKEEAATAVGVPTPTYDYYVAGSFNGWVNPDPSCGMALVGDVYKATLSLDAGEHQMKVTNGTWDNAKGYDAVGAKYEEVSRAPGNDGNILVKLTAGKEVVVVYNKNTDKITFEGLTATGETPDPTPSAYYVTGSFNGWTNPDDAYAMAGEGNIYKKDVILHAGANELKVTNGTWDDGCSWGFSDLQGAYAEVTGGDNNN
;
A
#
# COMPACT_ATOMS: atom_id res chain seq x y z
N PHE A 1 11.77 -4.67 -24.88
CA PHE A 1 12.42 -4.00 -23.75
C PHE A 1 13.71 -3.36 -24.22
N VAL A 2 13.89 -2.07 -23.93
CA VAL A 2 15.15 -1.35 -24.14
C VAL A 2 15.87 -1.24 -22.81
N ASN A 3 17.06 -1.79 -22.70
CA ASN A 3 17.84 -1.81 -21.47
C ASN A 3 18.52 -0.45 -21.18
N ALA A 4 17.71 0.56 -20.96
CA ALA A 4 18.18 1.94 -20.77
C ALA A 4 19.00 2.15 -19.49
N GLU A 5 18.88 1.24 -18.53
CA GLU A 5 19.54 1.30 -17.22
C GLU A 5 20.73 0.33 -17.10
N ASP A 6 21.16 -0.25 -18.23
CA ASP A 6 22.33 -1.14 -18.32
C ASP A 6 22.28 -2.34 -17.34
N TRP A 7 21.10 -2.97 -17.23
CA TRP A 7 20.98 -4.20 -16.46
C TRP A 7 21.91 -5.26 -17.02
N THR A 8 22.61 -5.95 -16.15
CA THR A 8 23.56 -6.99 -16.54
C THR A 8 22.86 -8.35 -16.66
N GLY A 9 23.42 -9.23 -17.52
CA GLY A 9 22.91 -10.59 -17.72
C GLY A 9 21.71 -10.67 -18.66
N ASP A 10 21.12 -11.86 -18.73
CA ASP A 10 20.01 -12.15 -19.62
C ASP A 10 18.70 -11.59 -19.07
N ILE A 11 17.86 -11.08 -19.97
CA ILE A 11 16.51 -10.63 -19.64
C ILE A 11 15.55 -11.81 -19.83
N THR A 12 14.66 -11.98 -18.86
CA THR A 12 13.53 -12.90 -18.93
C THR A 12 12.22 -12.12 -18.85
N VAL A 13 11.13 -12.73 -19.31
CA VAL A 13 9.79 -12.16 -19.28
C VAL A 13 8.86 -13.09 -18.52
N HIS A 14 8.34 -12.61 -17.41
CA HIS A 14 7.26 -13.29 -16.70
C HIS A 14 5.92 -12.73 -17.17
N GLY A 15 5.04 -13.59 -17.68
CA GLY A 15 3.74 -13.21 -18.22
C GLY A 15 2.61 -13.98 -17.55
N TRP A 16 1.45 -13.29 -17.36
CA TRP A 16 0.27 -13.88 -16.71
C TRP A 16 -1.04 -13.19 -17.11
N GLY A 17 -2.16 -13.81 -16.68
CA GLY A 17 -3.49 -13.22 -16.76
C GLY A 17 -4.09 -13.16 -18.17
N GLY A 18 -3.68 -14.01 -19.08
CA GLY A 18 -4.20 -14.13 -20.44
C GLY A 18 -4.75 -15.52 -20.74
N SER A 19 -4.76 -15.89 -22.02
CA SER A 19 -5.23 -17.22 -22.47
C SER A 19 -4.19 -18.33 -22.29
N ALA A 20 -2.90 -17.98 -22.19
CA ALA A 20 -1.84 -18.93 -21.90
C ALA A 20 -1.67 -19.14 -20.39
N SER A 21 -1.08 -20.27 -20.02
CA SER A 21 -0.67 -20.51 -18.64
C SER A 21 0.40 -19.50 -18.23
N ASP A 22 0.33 -19.03 -16.99
CA ASP A 22 1.35 -18.13 -16.42
C ASP A 22 2.74 -18.76 -16.51
N THR A 23 3.73 -17.96 -16.88
CA THR A 23 5.11 -18.46 -16.92
C THR A 23 5.64 -18.71 -15.51
N GLN A 24 6.54 -19.68 -15.37
CA GLN A 24 7.24 -19.86 -14.08
C GLN A 24 8.23 -18.71 -13.85
N TRP A 25 8.26 -18.18 -12.62
CA TRP A 25 9.21 -17.14 -12.25
C TRP A 25 10.68 -17.64 -12.35
N PRO A 26 11.62 -16.83 -12.85
CA PRO A 26 11.55 -15.42 -13.28
C PRO A 26 11.12 -15.23 -14.75
N GLY A 27 10.45 -16.18 -15.36
CA GLY A 27 9.91 -16.09 -16.69
C GLY A 27 10.74 -16.86 -17.74
N VAL A 28 10.35 -16.65 -18.99
CA VAL A 28 11.04 -17.24 -20.16
C VAL A 28 12.07 -16.26 -20.72
N ALA A 29 13.12 -16.78 -21.35
CA ALA A 29 14.17 -15.95 -21.91
C ALA A 29 13.65 -15.02 -23.01
N ALA A 30 13.98 -13.74 -22.93
CA ALA A 30 13.86 -12.81 -24.04
C ALA A 30 15.01 -13.00 -25.03
N THR A 31 14.79 -12.63 -26.27
CA THR A 31 15.82 -12.67 -27.32
C THR A 31 16.55 -11.34 -27.37
N LYS A 32 17.86 -11.35 -27.21
CA LYS A 32 18.66 -10.15 -27.44
C LYS A 32 18.72 -9.85 -28.92
N GLU A 33 18.29 -8.66 -29.31
CA GLU A 33 18.32 -8.22 -30.69
C GLU A 33 19.72 -7.72 -31.10
N SER A 34 20.03 -7.82 -32.37
CA SER A 34 21.25 -7.23 -32.92
C SER A 34 21.19 -5.71 -33.06
N GLU A 35 19.95 -5.18 -33.12
CA GLU A 35 19.67 -3.75 -33.19
C GLU A 35 19.73 -3.13 -31.81
N GLN A 36 20.27 -1.92 -31.71
CA GLN A 36 20.28 -1.08 -30.52
C GLN A 36 19.40 0.15 -30.73
N ILE A 37 18.83 0.68 -29.67
CA ILE A 37 18.10 1.95 -29.64
C ILE A 37 18.90 2.95 -28.79
N ALA A 38 19.35 4.04 -29.40
CA ALA A 38 20.20 5.06 -28.77
C ALA A 38 21.41 4.44 -28.01
N GLY A 39 22.03 3.43 -28.60
CA GLY A 39 23.20 2.73 -28.03
C GLY A 39 22.85 1.76 -26.88
N LYS A 40 21.61 1.49 -26.64
CA LYS A 40 21.14 0.53 -25.60
C LYS A 40 20.67 -0.78 -26.22
N ASP A 41 21.01 -1.88 -25.56
CA ASP A 41 20.57 -3.21 -25.95
C ASP A 41 19.04 -3.33 -25.95
N VAL A 42 18.53 -4.03 -26.95
CA VAL A 42 17.10 -4.32 -27.10
C VAL A 42 16.85 -5.82 -26.90
N TRP A 43 15.80 -6.15 -26.18
CA TRP A 43 15.36 -7.52 -25.96
C TRP A 43 13.92 -7.66 -26.42
N SER A 44 13.62 -8.69 -27.21
CA SER A 44 12.29 -8.99 -27.68
C SER A 44 11.69 -10.19 -26.97
N PHE A 45 10.38 -10.20 -26.88
CA PHE A 45 9.57 -11.32 -26.43
C PHE A 45 8.34 -11.42 -27.32
N THR A 46 8.07 -12.60 -27.82
CA THR A 46 6.92 -12.86 -28.72
C THR A 46 5.99 -13.87 -28.08
N ALA A 47 4.70 -13.60 -28.12
CA ALA A 47 3.64 -14.50 -27.69
C ALA A 47 2.40 -14.28 -28.56
N ASP A 48 1.50 -15.26 -28.58
CA ASP A 48 0.22 -15.16 -29.30
C ASP A 48 -0.62 -14.01 -28.74
N ALA A 49 -1.47 -13.45 -29.58
CA ALA A 49 -2.36 -12.36 -29.17
C ALA A 49 -3.26 -12.80 -28.00
N GLY A 50 -3.23 -12.03 -26.92
CA GLY A 50 -4.00 -12.33 -25.71
C GLY A 50 -3.42 -13.43 -24.83
N ALA A 51 -2.22 -13.97 -25.14
CA ALA A 51 -1.56 -14.98 -24.32
C ALA A 51 -1.32 -14.49 -22.89
N TYR A 52 -0.90 -13.24 -22.75
CA TYR A 52 -0.69 -12.59 -21.45
C TYR A 52 -1.32 -11.20 -21.42
N ALA A 53 -2.00 -10.86 -20.34
CA ALA A 53 -2.50 -9.51 -20.11
C ALA A 53 -1.43 -8.62 -19.45
N ASN A 54 -0.56 -9.21 -18.65
CA ASN A 54 0.46 -8.53 -17.90
C ASN A 54 1.82 -9.21 -18.07
N ILE A 55 2.90 -8.42 -17.97
CA ILE A 55 4.28 -8.92 -18.03
C ILE A 55 5.18 -8.18 -17.05
N ILE A 56 6.31 -8.81 -16.72
CA ILE A 56 7.46 -8.20 -16.06
C ILE A 56 8.70 -8.54 -16.89
N PHE A 57 9.54 -7.56 -17.22
CA PHE A 57 10.90 -7.80 -17.64
C PHE A 57 11.80 -7.89 -16.41
N THR A 58 12.70 -8.86 -16.39
CA THR A 58 13.61 -9.05 -15.24
C THR A 58 14.92 -9.70 -15.66
N ASN A 59 16.00 -9.39 -14.91
CA ASN A 59 17.26 -10.12 -15.01
C ASN A 59 17.49 -11.03 -13.80
N LYS A 60 16.47 -11.34 -13.01
CA LYS A 60 16.59 -12.10 -11.75
C LYS A 60 17.08 -13.54 -11.88
N LYS A 61 17.29 -14.02 -13.08
CA LYS A 61 18.05 -15.25 -13.31
C LYS A 61 19.53 -15.07 -12.95
N ASN A 62 20.11 -13.90 -13.20
CA ASN A 62 21.52 -13.58 -13.02
C ASN A 62 21.77 -12.23 -12.32
N GLY A 63 20.72 -11.55 -11.88
CA GLY A 63 20.76 -10.21 -11.26
C GLY A 63 19.58 -9.97 -10.32
N ASP A 64 19.34 -8.72 -9.98
CA ASP A 64 18.35 -8.31 -8.96
C ASP A 64 17.26 -7.36 -9.48
N LYS A 65 17.30 -7.02 -10.77
CA LYS A 65 16.43 -6.00 -11.37
C LYS A 65 15.16 -6.58 -11.98
N GLN A 66 14.09 -5.82 -11.88
CA GLN A 66 12.83 -6.08 -12.58
C GLN A 66 12.07 -4.78 -12.82
N THR A 67 11.17 -4.79 -13.83
CA THR A 67 10.16 -3.73 -13.99
C THR A 67 9.04 -3.93 -12.98
N GLY A 68 8.16 -2.92 -12.85
CA GLY A 68 6.84 -3.12 -12.27
C GLY A 68 5.97 -4.07 -13.11
N ASN A 69 4.74 -4.30 -12.67
CA ASN A 69 3.74 -5.02 -13.46
C ASN A 69 3.32 -4.16 -14.65
N LEU A 70 3.56 -4.64 -15.85
CA LEU A 70 3.27 -3.91 -17.07
C LEU A 70 2.07 -4.52 -17.78
N LYS A 71 1.15 -3.71 -18.29
CA LYS A 71 0.16 -4.18 -19.27
C LYS A 71 0.87 -4.57 -20.56
N TRP A 72 0.58 -5.77 -21.08
CA TRP A 72 1.14 -6.19 -22.36
C TRP A 72 0.74 -5.22 -23.48
N THR A 73 1.72 -4.67 -24.16
CA THR A 73 1.52 -3.76 -25.31
C THR A 73 2.37 -4.23 -26.47
N ALA A 74 1.77 -5.05 -27.35
CA ALA A 74 2.46 -5.60 -28.50
C ALA A 74 2.88 -4.50 -29.50
N GLY A 75 4.02 -4.72 -30.17
CA GLY A 75 4.55 -3.80 -31.19
C GLY A 75 5.12 -2.49 -30.64
N LYS A 76 5.31 -2.39 -29.33
CA LYS A 76 5.89 -1.23 -28.66
C LYS A 76 7.17 -1.60 -27.93
N TYR A 77 7.99 -0.59 -27.66
CA TYR A 77 9.23 -0.68 -26.91
C TYR A 77 9.02 -0.15 -25.48
N TYR A 78 9.26 -0.98 -24.49
CA TYR A 78 9.28 -0.51 -23.10
C TYR A 78 10.63 0.11 -22.77
N VAL A 79 10.62 1.36 -22.32
CA VAL A 79 11.81 2.11 -21.89
C VAL A 79 11.50 2.74 -20.54
N LYS A 80 12.29 2.41 -19.52
CA LYS A 80 12.17 2.95 -18.15
C LYS A 80 10.76 2.79 -17.56
N ASN A 81 9.83 3.66 -17.91
CA ASN A 81 8.48 3.72 -17.32
C ASN A 81 7.34 3.84 -18.36
N GLY A 82 7.60 3.59 -19.62
CA GLY A 82 6.60 3.75 -20.66
C GLY A 82 6.76 2.86 -21.88
N TRP A 83 5.67 2.73 -22.66
CA TRP A 83 5.61 2.05 -23.93
C TRP A 83 5.66 3.07 -25.09
N TYR A 84 6.55 2.89 -26.03
CA TYR A 84 6.90 3.85 -27.06
C TYR A 84 6.94 3.22 -28.45
N THR A 85 6.79 4.03 -29.51
CA THR A 85 7.26 3.66 -30.84
C THR A 85 8.80 3.60 -30.81
N LYS A 86 9.42 3.12 -31.87
CA LYS A 86 10.88 3.04 -31.94
C LYS A 86 11.56 4.41 -31.83
N GLU A 87 11.01 5.39 -32.52
CA GLU A 87 11.49 6.77 -32.57
C GLU A 87 11.36 7.46 -31.20
N GLU A 88 10.22 7.28 -30.56
CA GLU A 88 9.97 7.79 -29.21
C GLU A 88 10.86 7.11 -28.18
N ALA A 89 11.12 5.80 -28.33
CA ALA A 89 12.00 5.04 -27.44
C ALA A 89 13.44 5.58 -27.48
N ALA A 90 13.94 5.96 -28.66
CA ALA A 90 15.27 6.55 -28.81
C ALA A 90 15.40 7.88 -28.05
N THR A 91 14.34 8.70 -28.05
CA THR A 91 14.25 9.93 -27.26
C THR A 91 14.15 9.61 -25.77
N ALA A 92 13.31 8.66 -25.39
CA ALA A 92 13.07 8.26 -24.00
C ALA A 92 14.31 7.69 -23.30
N VAL A 93 15.20 6.99 -24.02
CA VAL A 93 16.50 6.52 -23.50
C VAL A 93 17.34 7.66 -22.94
N GLY A 94 17.38 8.80 -23.65
CA GLY A 94 18.17 9.99 -23.27
C GLY A 94 17.56 10.82 -22.14
N VAL A 95 16.27 10.64 -21.81
CA VAL A 95 15.61 11.37 -20.73
C VAL A 95 16.00 10.77 -19.38
N PRO A 96 16.47 11.54 -18.39
CA PRO A 96 16.71 11.04 -17.05
C PRO A 96 15.45 10.42 -16.44
N THR A 97 15.61 9.29 -15.75
CA THR A 97 14.51 8.72 -14.96
C THR A 97 14.12 9.71 -13.86
N PRO A 98 12.84 10.14 -13.79
CA PRO A 98 12.43 11.06 -12.75
C PRO A 98 12.66 10.47 -11.35
N THR A 99 13.12 11.30 -10.43
CA THR A 99 13.17 10.95 -9.01
C THR A 99 12.13 11.75 -8.26
N TYR A 100 11.50 11.15 -7.28
CA TYR A 100 10.46 11.77 -6.46
C TYR A 100 10.81 11.59 -4.98
N ASP A 101 10.29 12.48 -4.12
CA ASP A 101 10.44 12.33 -2.67
C ASP A 101 9.57 11.19 -2.12
N TYR A 102 8.44 10.90 -2.79
CA TYR A 102 7.49 9.87 -2.40
C TYR A 102 7.01 9.06 -3.60
N TYR A 103 6.60 7.83 -3.33
CA TYR A 103 6.12 6.84 -4.30
C TYR A 103 4.92 6.09 -3.74
N VAL A 104 4.06 5.59 -4.61
CA VAL A 104 3.05 4.62 -4.24
C VAL A 104 3.53 3.23 -4.67
N ALA A 105 3.69 2.33 -3.73
CA ALA A 105 4.02 0.94 -3.99
C ALA A 105 2.85 0.04 -3.59
N GLY A 106 2.56 -0.97 -4.40
CA GLY A 106 1.43 -1.84 -4.15
C GLY A 106 1.35 -3.06 -5.05
N SER A 107 0.28 -3.83 -4.91
CA SER A 107 0.06 -5.04 -5.71
C SER A 107 -0.01 -4.77 -7.21
N PHE A 108 -0.46 -3.56 -7.61
CA PHE A 108 -0.56 -3.15 -9.02
C PHE A 108 0.80 -2.99 -9.70
N ASN A 109 1.87 -2.68 -8.97
CA ASN A 109 3.24 -2.58 -9.52
C ASN A 109 4.20 -3.65 -8.97
N GLY A 110 3.67 -4.73 -8.37
CA GLY A 110 4.47 -5.81 -7.79
C GLY A 110 5.30 -5.39 -6.58
N TRP A 111 4.88 -4.36 -5.86
CA TRP A 111 5.58 -3.79 -4.69
C TRP A 111 6.99 -3.25 -5.01
N VAL A 112 7.24 -2.87 -6.27
CA VAL A 112 8.49 -2.20 -6.65
C VAL A 112 8.57 -0.84 -5.96
N ASN A 113 9.69 -0.60 -5.27
CA ASN A 113 9.90 0.60 -4.46
C ASN A 113 11.40 0.97 -4.40
N PRO A 114 11.82 2.13 -4.90
CA PRO A 114 11.01 3.13 -5.62
C PRO A 114 10.62 2.68 -7.03
N ASP A 115 9.44 3.07 -7.49
CA ASP A 115 8.99 2.92 -8.88
C ASP A 115 8.69 4.31 -9.45
N PRO A 116 9.51 4.84 -10.39
CA PRO A 116 9.30 6.16 -10.96
C PRO A 116 7.95 6.34 -11.67
N SER A 117 7.35 5.25 -12.19
CA SER A 117 6.01 5.29 -12.80
C SER A 117 4.90 5.55 -11.79
N CYS A 118 5.16 5.30 -10.53
CA CYS A 118 4.28 5.53 -9.39
C CYS A 118 4.80 6.62 -8.46
N GLY A 119 5.71 7.47 -8.96
CA GLY A 119 6.26 8.62 -8.24
C GLY A 119 5.21 9.69 -8.00
N MET A 120 5.29 10.36 -6.86
CA MET A 120 4.34 11.38 -6.45
C MET A 120 4.92 12.78 -6.72
N ALA A 121 4.31 13.51 -7.66
CA ALA A 121 4.70 14.88 -7.95
C ALA A 121 4.22 15.85 -6.86
N LEU A 122 5.08 16.80 -6.47
CA LEU A 122 4.69 17.88 -5.56
C LEU A 122 3.77 18.87 -6.28
N VAL A 123 2.55 19.06 -5.75
CA VAL A 123 1.54 19.98 -6.25
C VAL A 123 1.06 20.86 -5.09
N GLY A 124 1.53 22.09 -5.03
CA GLY A 124 1.34 22.94 -3.84
C GLY A 124 2.02 22.32 -2.62
N ASP A 125 1.24 22.05 -1.57
CA ASP A 125 1.74 21.50 -0.30
C ASP A 125 1.54 19.99 -0.19
N VAL A 126 1.09 19.30 -1.24
CA VAL A 126 0.81 17.86 -1.24
C VAL A 126 1.52 17.14 -2.37
N TYR A 127 1.78 15.87 -2.17
CA TYR A 127 2.32 14.96 -3.19
C TYR A 127 1.19 14.17 -3.83
N LYS A 128 1.18 14.03 -5.15
CA LYS A 128 0.13 13.34 -5.91
C LYS A 128 0.71 12.33 -6.89
N ALA A 129 0.13 11.13 -6.93
CA ALA A 129 0.33 10.14 -7.98
C ALA A 129 -1.01 9.70 -8.55
N THR A 130 -1.12 9.65 -9.88
CA THR A 130 -2.29 9.12 -10.57
C THR A 130 -2.03 7.67 -10.96
N LEU A 131 -2.90 6.77 -10.51
CA LEU A 131 -2.82 5.34 -10.77
C LEU A 131 -4.00 4.89 -11.62
N SER A 132 -3.74 4.19 -12.72
CA SER A 132 -4.78 3.49 -13.47
C SER A 132 -4.94 2.08 -12.89
N LEU A 133 -6.00 1.86 -12.13
CA LEU A 133 -6.27 0.60 -11.46
C LEU A 133 -7.41 -0.14 -12.16
N ASP A 134 -7.26 -1.44 -12.38
CA ASP A 134 -8.32 -2.29 -12.90
C ASP A 134 -9.42 -2.54 -11.85
N ALA A 135 -10.53 -3.18 -12.25
CA ALA A 135 -11.47 -3.75 -11.29
C ALA A 135 -10.78 -4.82 -10.43
N GLY A 136 -11.09 -4.85 -9.14
CA GLY A 136 -10.49 -5.81 -8.21
C GLY A 136 -9.97 -5.16 -6.93
N GLU A 137 -9.15 -5.91 -6.22
CA GLU A 137 -8.55 -5.52 -4.96
C GLU A 137 -7.08 -5.12 -5.17
N HIS A 138 -6.72 -3.93 -4.69
CA HIS A 138 -5.38 -3.38 -4.77
C HIS A 138 -4.90 -2.99 -3.39
N GLN A 139 -3.78 -3.58 -2.96
CA GLN A 139 -3.12 -3.17 -1.72
C GLN A 139 -2.01 -2.18 -2.03
N MET A 140 -1.83 -1.17 -1.17
CA MET A 140 -0.80 -0.15 -1.38
C MET A 140 -0.31 0.52 -0.10
N LYS A 141 0.84 1.19 -0.23
CA LYS A 141 1.42 2.11 0.74
C LYS A 141 2.03 3.31 0.01
N VAL A 142 2.14 4.44 0.71
CA VAL A 142 2.99 5.56 0.30
C VAL A 142 4.35 5.40 0.97
N THR A 143 5.43 5.55 0.21
CA THR A 143 6.81 5.38 0.70
C THR A 143 7.67 6.58 0.29
N ASN A 144 8.82 6.74 0.93
CA ASN A 144 9.87 7.68 0.52
C ASN A 144 11.00 6.99 -0.29
N GLY A 145 10.68 5.88 -0.95
CA GLY A 145 11.65 5.04 -1.65
C GLY A 145 12.28 3.95 -0.77
N THR A 146 11.95 3.94 0.54
CA THR A 146 12.32 2.88 1.48
C THR A 146 11.08 2.37 2.22
N TRP A 147 11.18 1.20 2.86
CA TRP A 147 10.05 0.64 3.62
C TRP A 147 9.99 1.11 5.07
N ASP A 148 11.05 1.74 5.59
CA ASP A 148 11.19 2.09 7.02
C ASP A 148 10.13 3.10 7.49
N ASN A 149 9.66 3.98 6.59
CA ASN A 149 8.66 5.00 6.89
C ASN A 149 7.42 4.89 5.98
N ALA A 150 7.12 3.68 5.50
CA ALA A 150 5.98 3.46 4.64
C ALA A 150 4.66 3.76 5.36
N LYS A 151 3.79 4.55 4.73
CA LYS A 151 2.49 4.96 5.26
C LYS A 151 1.41 4.07 4.68
N GLY A 152 0.65 3.43 5.54
CA GLY A 152 -0.45 2.54 5.20
C GLY A 152 -1.81 3.11 5.59
N TYR A 153 -2.74 2.22 5.94
CA TYR A 153 -4.13 2.58 6.24
C TYR A 153 -4.28 3.59 7.38
N ASP A 154 -3.41 3.54 8.39
CA ASP A 154 -3.45 4.45 9.55
C ASP A 154 -3.20 5.92 9.18
N ALA A 155 -2.56 6.14 8.05
CA ALA A 155 -2.36 7.47 7.50
C ALA A 155 -3.55 7.94 6.65
N VAL A 156 -4.56 7.12 6.34
CA VAL A 156 -5.72 7.55 5.56
C VAL A 156 -6.49 8.62 6.34
N GLY A 157 -6.70 9.77 5.73
CA GLY A 157 -7.26 10.97 6.36
C GLY A 157 -8.76 11.16 6.20
N ALA A 158 -9.44 10.30 5.43
CA ALA A 158 -10.89 10.34 5.21
C ALA A 158 -11.41 8.93 4.96
N LYS A 159 -12.70 8.69 5.24
CA LYS A 159 -13.36 7.42 4.96
C LYS A 159 -13.90 7.40 3.53
N TYR A 160 -13.70 6.30 2.83
CA TYR A 160 -14.17 6.06 1.46
C TYR A 160 -14.90 4.72 1.39
N GLU A 161 -15.88 4.59 0.49
CA GLU A 161 -16.62 3.34 0.29
C GLU A 161 -15.70 2.21 -0.21
N GLU A 162 -14.70 2.56 -1.03
CA GLU A 162 -13.80 1.61 -1.67
C GLU A 162 -12.52 1.33 -0.86
N VAL A 163 -12.29 2.02 0.28
CA VAL A 163 -11.02 1.93 1.02
C VAL A 163 -11.22 1.31 2.40
N SER A 164 -10.39 0.34 2.69
CA SER A 164 -10.34 -0.33 4.00
C SER A 164 -8.92 -0.72 4.37
N ARG A 165 -8.70 -1.20 5.59
CA ARG A 165 -7.47 -1.87 5.96
C ARG A 165 -7.40 -3.24 5.27
N ALA A 166 -6.27 -3.55 4.65
CA ALA A 166 -6.05 -4.88 4.10
C ALA A 166 -6.00 -5.94 5.23
N PRO A 167 -6.48 -7.15 4.98
CA PRO A 167 -6.31 -8.27 5.90
C PRO A 167 -4.83 -8.54 6.20
N GLY A 168 -4.53 -8.96 7.42
CA GLY A 168 -3.17 -9.25 7.88
C GLY A 168 -2.56 -8.10 8.69
N ASN A 169 -1.29 -8.26 9.09
CA ASN A 169 -0.62 -7.35 10.03
C ASN A 169 0.19 -6.24 9.34
N ASP A 170 0.20 -6.18 8.00
CA ASP A 170 1.08 -5.26 7.26
C ASP A 170 0.58 -3.81 7.23
N GLY A 171 -0.66 -3.54 7.68
CA GLY A 171 -1.25 -2.20 7.70
C GLY A 171 -1.40 -1.58 6.30
N ASN A 172 -1.50 -2.40 5.25
CA ASN A 172 -1.69 -1.90 3.90
C ASN A 172 -3.06 -1.24 3.72
N ILE A 173 -3.14 -0.26 2.83
CA ILE A 173 -4.40 0.27 2.34
C ILE A 173 -4.94 -0.73 1.31
N LEU A 174 -6.19 -1.15 1.47
CA LEU A 174 -6.91 -1.94 0.47
C LEU A 174 -7.88 -1.02 -0.27
N VAL A 175 -7.75 -0.93 -1.58
CA VAL A 175 -8.71 -0.27 -2.48
C VAL A 175 -9.42 -1.34 -3.28
N LYS A 176 -10.76 -1.38 -3.22
CA LYS A 176 -11.61 -2.35 -3.93
C LYS A 176 -12.45 -1.65 -4.97
N LEU A 177 -12.22 -1.94 -6.25
CA LEU A 177 -12.90 -1.33 -7.38
C LEU A 177 -13.82 -2.31 -8.09
N THR A 178 -15.04 -1.90 -8.40
CA THR A 178 -16.00 -2.68 -9.21
C THR A 178 -15.76 -2.54 -10.71
N ALA A 179 -15.08 -1.48 -11.13
CA ALA A 179 -14.65 -1.21 -12.51
C ALA A 179 -13.27 -0.51 -12.48
N GLY A 180 -12.52 -0.69 -13.56
CA GLY A 180 -11.24 0.02 -13.70
C GLY A 180 -11.45 1.53 -13.78
N LYS A 181 -10.61 2.28 -13.07
CA LYS A 181 -10.60 3.75 -13.07
C LYS A 181 -9.26 4.35 -12.67
N GLU A 182 -9.11 5.65 -12.93
CA GLU A 182 -8.00 6.42 -12.37
C GLU A 182 -8.29 6.79 -10.91
N VAL A 183 -7.28 6.60 -10.07
CA VAL A 183 -7.28 6.97 -8.65
C VAL A 183 -6.07 7.87 -8.40
N VAL A 184 -6.29 9.07 -7.87
CA VAL A 184 -5.19 9.94 -7.46
C VAL A 184 -4.93 9.72 -5.97
N VAL A 185 -3.75 9.23 -5.64
CA VAL A 185 -3.27 9.14 -4.27
C VAL A 185 -2.64 10.47 -3.90
N VAL A 186 -3.13 11.10 -2.85
CA VAL A 186 -2.67 12.40 -2.35
C VAL A 186 -2.06 12.21 -0.97
N TYR A 187 -0.80 12.60 -0.79
CA TYR A 187 -0.12 12.56 0.49
C TYR A 187 0.26 13.96 0.96
N ASN A 188 -0.21 14.34 2.14
CA ASN A 188 0.17 15.58 2.79
C ASN A 188 1.20 15.30 3.89
N LYS A 189 2.46 15.64 3.65
CA LYS A 189 3.54 15.35 4.58
C LYS A 189 3.48 16.18 5.88
N ASN A 190 2.79 17.33 5.87
CA ASN A 190 2.66 18.19 7.05
C ASN A 190 1.67 17.63 8.07
N THR A 191 0.62 16.95 7.58
CA THR A 191 -0.40 16.29 8.41
C THR A 191 -0.17 14.79 8.53
N ASP A 192 0.77 14.24 7.76
CA ASP A 192 1.04 12.81 7.61
C ASP A 192 -0.20 12.00 7.17
N LYS A 193 -1.05 12.61 6.32
CA LYS A 193 -2.31 11.99 5.89
C LYS A 193 -2.33 11.70 4.40
N ILE A 194 -2.98 10.57 4.06
CA ILE A 194 -3.27 10.13 2.71
C ILE A 194 -4.75 10.33 2.43
N THR A 195 -5.07 10.92 1.28
CA THR A 195 -6.45 11.02 0.77
C THR A 195 -6.48 10.55 -0.68
N PHE A 196 -7.69 10.34 -1.22
CA PHE A 196 -7.88 9.84 -2.56
C PHE A 196 -8.82 10.76 -3.34
N GLU A 197 -8.46 11.07 -4.61
CA GLU A 197 -9.38 11.65 -5.59
C GLU A 197 -9.84 10.53 -6.53
N GLY A 198 -11.07 10.62 -7.01
CA GLY A 198 -11.69 9.57 -7.85
C GLY A 198 -12.36 8.43 -7.06
N LEU A 199 -12.27 8.41 -5.73
CA LEU A 199 -13.01 7.51 -4.85
C LEU A 199 -14.16 8.21 -4.14
N THR A 200 -15.13 7.44 -3.65
CA THR A 200 -16.36 7.95 -3.01
C THR A 200 -16.13 8.23 -1.53
N ALA A 201 -15.89 9.49 -1.18
CA ALA A 201 -15.76 9.88 0.21
C ALA A 201 -17.13 9.83 0.92
N THR A 202 -17.19 9.19 2.09
CA THR A 202 -18.44 9.06 2.85
C THR A 202 -18.75 10.28 3.73
N GLY A 203 -17.80 11.21 3.85
CA GLY A 203 -17.91 12.36 4.75
C GLY A 203 -17.67 12.03 6.23
N GLU A 204 -17.37 10.79 6.54
CA GLU A 204 -17.00 10.31 7.88
C GLU A 204 -15.47 10.31 8.05
N THR A 205 -15.00 10.36 9.29
CA THR A 205 -13.60 10.08 9.60
C THR A 205 -13.30 8.60 9.33
N PRO A 206 -12.08 8.22 8.90
CA PRO A 206 -11.69 6.82 8.78
C PRO A 206 -11.98 6.07 10.08
N ASP A 207 -12.30 4.77 9.96
CA ASP A 207 -12.35 3.92 11.14
C ASP A 207 -11.06 4.10 11.94
N PRO A 208 -11.13 4.26 13.25
CA PRO A 208 -9.93 4.41 14.03
C PRO A 208 -9.00 3.23 13.77
N THR A 209 -7.71 3.51 13.69
CA THR A 209 -6.68 2.46 13.72
C THR A 209 -7.07 1.45 14.79
N PRO A 210 -6.97 0.12 14.55
CA PRO A 210 -7.07 -0.84 15.63
C PRO A 210 -6.17 -0.35 16.76
N SER A 211 -6.77 0.01 17.85
CA SER A 211 -6.07 0.65 18.94
C SER A 211 -5.05 -0.32 19.51
N ALA A 212 -3.89 0.18 19.90
CA ALA A 212 -3.04 -0.58 20.80
C ALA A 212 -3.70 -0.80 22.16
N TYR A 213 -4.86 -0.13 22.42
CA TYR A 213 -5.54 -0.18 23.71
C TYR A 213 -7.05 -0.38 23.55
N TYR A 214 -7.63 -1.10 24.49
CA TYR A 214 -9.06 -1.47 24.54
C TYR A 214 -9.61 -1.21 25.94
N VAL A 215 -10.87 -0.81 26.02
CA VAL A 215 -11.60 -0.83 27.30
C VAL A 215 -12.35 -2.14 27.38
N THR A 216 -12.15 -2.89 28.44
CA THR A 216 -12.86 -4.15 28.69
C THR A 216 -13.42 -4.13 30.11
N GLY A 217 -14.50 -4.85 30.33
CA GLY A 217 -15.14 -4.85 31.64
C GLY A 217 -16.41 -5.68 31.71
N SER A 218 -17.16 -5.51 32.81
CA SER A 218 -18.43 -6.21 33.02
C SER A 218 -19.46 -5.93 31.93
N PHE A 219 -19.41 -4.77 31.29
CA PHE A 219 -20.33 -4.35 30.23
C PHE A 219 -20.15 -5.14 28.91
N ASN A 220 -18.97 -5.70 28.63
CA ASN A 220 -18.70 -6.53 27.44
C ASN A 220 -18.30 -7.97 27.78
N GLY A 221 -18.54 -8.41 29.03
CA GLY A 221 -18.20 -9.74 29.48
C GLY A 221 -16.70 -10.03 29.52
N TRP A 222 -15.87 -9.00 29.70
CA TRP A 222 -14.40 -9.08 29.75
C TRP A 222 -13.77 -9.59 28.45
N THR A 223 -14.46 -9.43 27.31
CA THR A 223 -13.90 -9.75 25.99
C THR A 223 -12.71 -8.84 25.70
N ASN A 224 -11.54 -9.44 25.37
CA ASN A 224 -10.28 -8.72 25.16
C ASN A 224 -9.37 -9.48 24.16
N PRO A 225 -8.97 -8.88 23.03
CA PRO A 225 -9.42 -7.57 22.53
C PRO A 225 -10.91 -7.59 22.09
N ASP A 226 -11.55 -6.43 22.13
CA ASP A 226 -12.90 -6.22 21.58
C ASP A 226 -12.89 -4.94 20.74
N ASP A 227 -12.98 -5.09 19.43
CA ASP A 227 -12.90 -3.98 18.48
C ASP A 227 -14.00 -2.92 18.67
N ALA A 228 -15.16 -3.32 19.19
CA ALA A 228 -16.24 -2.39 19.55
C ALA A 228 -15.80 -1.42 20.66
N TYR A 229 -14.82 -1.80 21.46
CA TYR A 229 -14.29 -1.02 22.59
C TYR A 229 -12.82 -0.63 22.39
N ALA A 230 -12.33 -0.66 21.15
CA ALA A 230 -11.02 -0.11 20.79
C ALA A 230 -10.98 1.40 21.07
N MET A 231 -9.89 1.88 21.65
CA MET A 231 -9.69 3.29 22.00
C MET A 231 -9.09 4.06 20.83
N ALA A 232 -9.65 5.18 20.44
CA ALA A 232 -9.08 6.06 19.44
C ALA A 232 -7.87 6.82 20.02
N GLY A 233 -6.72 6.76 19.31
CA GLY A 233 -5.50 7.46 19.71
C GLY A 233 -5.37 8.83 19.06
N GLU A 234 -5.03 9.85 19.85
CA GLU A 234 -4.65 11.17 19.38
C GLU A 234 -3.32 11.57 20.05
N GLY A 235 -2.22 11.42 19.33
CA GLY A 235 -0.88 11.52 19.90
C GLY A 235 -0.65 10.43 20.96
N ASN A 236 -0.34 10.84 22.20
CA ASN A 236 -0.16 9.91 23.33
C ASN A 236 -1.44 9.75 24.19
N ILE A 237 -2.56 10.25 23.71
CA ILE A 237 -3.84 10.17 24.44
C ILE A 237 -4.77 9.22 23.69
N TYR A 238 -5.33 8.27 24.41
CA TYR A 238 -6.30 7.31 23.88
C TYR A 238 -7.65 7.53 24.58
N LYS A 239 -8.75 7.54 23.81
CA LYS A 239 -10.11 7.83 24.29
C LYS A 239 -11.10 6.81 23.77
N LYS A 240 -12.08 6.46 24.59
CA LYS A 240 -13.23 5.66 24.22
C LYS A 240 -14.42 6.05 25.06
N ASP A 241 -15.54 6.36 24.42
CA ASP A 241 -16.82 6.50 25.09
C ASP A 241 -17.43 5.10 25.31
N VAL A 242 -17.80 4.80 26.56
CA VAL A 242 -18.40 3.52 26.93
C VAL A 242 -19.74 3.79 27.60
N ILE A 243 -20.76 3.11 27.12
CA ILE A 243 -22.10 3.16 27.76
C ILE A 243 -22.08 2.11 28.86
N LEU A 244 -22.17 2.58 30.10
CA LEU A 244 -22.27 1.73 31.28
C LEU A 244 -23.72 1.49 31.67
N HIS A 245 -24.01 0.31 32.20
CA HIS A 245 -25.31 -0.03 32.74
C HIS A 245 -25.50 0.62 34.12
N ALA A 246 -26.78 0.82 34.53
CA ALA A 246 -27.06 1.26 35.89
C ALA A 246 -26.57 0.24 36.93
N GLY A 247 -25.88 0.71 37.95
CA GLY A 247 -25.25 -0.12 38.98
C GLY A 247 -23.72 -0.12 38.89
N ALA A 248 -23.09 -1.05 39.59
CA ALA A 248 -21.64 -1.16 39.58
C ALA A 248 -21.14 -1.77 38.24
N ASN A 249 -20.14 -1.15 37.66
CA ASN A 249 -19.47 -1.62 36.46
C ASN A 249 -17.97 -1.68 36.77
N GLU A 250 -17.34 -2.80 36.47
CA GLU A 250 -15.90 -2.96 36.56
C GLU A 250 -15.28 -2.85 35.18
N LEU A 251 -14.10 -2.22 35.08
CA LEU A 251 -13.41 -2.06 33.81
C LEU A 251 -11.89 -1.96 33.98
N LYS A 252 -11.19 -2.28 32.90
CA LYS A 252 -9.76 -2.06 32.71
C LYS A 252 -9.48 -1.51 31.30
N VAL A 253 -8.35 -0.86 31.17
CA VAL A 253 -7.73 -0.61 29.87
C VAL A 253 -6.66 -1.69 29.64
N THR A 254 -6.59 -2.23 28.43
CA THR A 254 -5.61 -3.26 28.06
C THR A 254 -4.96 -2.92 26.72
N ASN A 255 -3.86 -3.57 26.39
CA ASN A 255 -3.27 -3.56 25.04
C ASN A 255 -3.73 -4.73 24.16
N GLY A 256 -4.86 -5.38 24.51
CA GLY A 256 -5.39 -6.53 23.79
C GLY A 256 -4.93 -7.88 24.37
N THR A 257 -4.14 -7.90 25.44
CA THR A 257 -3.74 -9.10 26.17
C THR A 257 -3.96 -8.94 27.68
N TRP A 258 -3.91 -10.04 28.41
CA TRP A 258 -3.95 -10.06 29.87
C TRP A 258 -2.59 -10.29 30.52
N ASP A 259 -1.51 -10.24 29.72
CA ASP A 259 -0.16 -10.44 30.23
C ASP A 259 0.25 -9.36 31.23
N ASP A 260 1.21 -9.70 32.09
CA ASP A 260 1.73 -8.78 33.13
C ASP A 260 2.21 -7.45 32.53
N GLY A 261 1.73 -6.35 33.06
CA GLY A 261 2.04 -5.00 32.59
C GLY A 261 1.28 -4.56 31.34
N CYS A 262 0.31 -5.36 30.88
CA CYS A 262 -0.48 -5.11 29.67
C CYS A 262 -1.94 -4.72 29.95
N SER A 263 -2.28 -4.52 31.23
CA SER A 263 -3.59 -4.04 31.65
C SER A 263 -3.47 -3.04 32.79
N TRP A 264 -4.33 -2.02 32.76
CA TRP A 264 -4.35 -0.91 33.71
C TRP A 264 -5.72 -0.78 34.34
N GLY A 265 -5.79 -0.69 35.65
CA GLY A 265 -7.01 -0.61 36.42
C GLY A 265 -7.00 0.53 37.41
N PHE A 266 -7.74 0.39 38.52
CA PHE A 266 -7.94 1.44 39.52
C PHE A 266 -6.63 2.01 40.10
N SER A 267 -5.64 1.17 40.35
CA SER A 267 -4.34 1.63 40.90
C SER A 267 -3.54 2.53 39.96
N ASP A 268 -3.88 2.52 38.66
CA ASP A 268 -3.20 3.27 37.62
C ASP A 268 -3.85 4.64 37.36
N LEU A 269 -4.98 4.93 38.01
CA LEU A 269 -5.68 6.20 37.86
C LEU A 269 -4.89 7.37 38.43
N GLN A 270 -4.76 8.43 37.62
CA GLN A 270 -4.15 9.69 38.03
C GLN A 270 -5.22 10.72 38.37
N GLY A 271 -5.94 10.49 39.44
CA GLY A 271 -6.99 11.40 39.90
C GLY A 271 -8.04 10.68 40.75
N ALA A 272 -8.72 11.42 41.62
CA ALA A 272 -9.83 10.91 42.40
C ALA A 272 -11.14 11.33 41.77
N TYR A 273 -12.00 10.37 41.50
CA TYR A 273 -13.33 10.54 40.94
C TYR A 273 -14.35 9.97 41.95
N ALA A 274 -15.37 10.73 42.27
CA ALA A 274 -16.32 10.35 43.33
C ALA A 274 -17.07 9.05 43.03
N GLU A 275 -17.27 8.76 41.76
CA GLU A 275 -18.02 7.59 41.26
C GLU A 275 -17.11 6.39 40.94
N VAL A 276 -15.78 6.52 41.14
CA VAL A 276 -14.82 5.46 40.85
C VAL A 276 -14.16 4.96 42.12
N THR A 277 -14.29 3.68 42.36
CA THR A 277 -13.68 2.98 43.51
C THR A 277 -12.97 1.73 43.02
N GLY A 278 -11.96 1.27 43.75
CA GLY A 278 -11.29 0.01 43.43
C GLY A 278 -12.24 -1.18 43.63
N GLY A 279 -12.29 -2.02 42.59
CA GLY A 279 -12.97 -3.32 42.64
C GLY A 279 -12.01 -4.46 42.89
N ASP A 280 -12.47 -5.71 42.75
CA ASP A 280 -11.64 -6.90 42.82
C ASP A 280 -10.63 -6.93 41.67
N ASN A 281 -9.43 -7.49 41.91
CA ASN A 281 -8.35 -7.61 40.91
C ASN A 281 -7.92 -6.29 40.25
N ASN A 282 -7.99 -5.17 40.99
CA ASN A 282 -7.62 -3.84 40.49
C ASN A 282 -8.49 -3.37 39.29
N ASN A 283 -9.78 -3.69 39.32
CA ASN A 283 -10.74 -3.23 38.31
C ASN A 283 -11.24 -1.83 38.61
#